data_dd1e79a7386b2055dfd4377844e991f3
#
_entry.id   dd1e79a7386b2055dfd4377844e991f3
#
_cell.length_a   1.000
_cell.length_b   1.000
_cell.length_c   1.000
_cell.angle_alpha   90.00
_cell.angle_beta   90.00
_cell.angle_gamma   90.00
#
_symmetry.space_group_name_H-M   'P 1'
#
loop_
_entity.id
_entity.type
_entity.pdbx_description
1 polymer ?
#
loop_
_entity_poly.entity_id
_entity_poly.type
_entity_poly.pdbx_seq_one_letter_code
_entity_poly.pdbx_strand_id
1 'polypeptide(L)'
;MQFTTFPPANSQTPAGLVVTLHGWGANAEDVASLLPYFNLPDYQFVFPNAPYPYPYAPLGRSWYDLRQENMYEGLAQSRELLKDFVLSLESSTGVPLSRTILSGFSQGGAMTFDVGSKLPLAGLVVMSGYLHPEAISPDHTNIPPTLILHGTKDEVVPLQAAVKARTTVESLGVPVQYQEFEAGHEINLEMLNVARNFIVNALV
;
A
#
# COMPACT_ATOMS: atom_id res chain seq x y z
N MET A 1 0.53 0.61 16.69
CA MET A 1 -0.48 1.00 15.66
C MET A 1 -1.71 0.14 15.85
N GLN A 2 -2.93 0.70 15.77
CA GLN A 2 -4.16 -0.11 15.77
C GLN A 2 -4.34 -0.75 14.38
N PHE A 3 -4.85 -1.97 14.33
CA PHE A 3 -5.04 -2.67 13.06
C PHE A 3 -6.13 -3.73 13.18
N THR A 4 -6.70 -4.12 12.03
CA THR A 4 -7.58 -5.27 11.89
C THR A 4 -6.83 -6.37 11.15
N THR A 5 -6.97 -7.62 11.56
CA THR A 5 -6.28 -8.77 10.93
C THR A 5 -7.24 -9.91 10.66
N PHE A 6 -6.99 -10.60 9.55
CA PHE A 6 -7.72 -11.79 9.14
C PHE A 6 -6.72 -12.92 8.87
N PRO A 7 -6.75 -13.99 9.67
CA PRO A 7 -5.90 -15.16 9.43
C PRO A 7 -6.33 -15.87 8.14
N PRO A 8 -5.48 -16.75 7.59
CA PRO A 8 -5.85 -17.56 6.44
C PRO A 8 -7.07 -18.43 6.76
N ALA A 9 -8.00 -18.54 5.81
CA ALA A 9 -9.23 -19.30 5.99
C ALA A 9 -9.03 -20.82 5.88
N ASN A 10 -8.07 -21.26 5.07
CA ASN A 10 -7.89 -22.67 4.71
C ASN A 10 -6.68 -23.33 5.39
N SER A 11 -5.75 -22.55 5.92
CA SER A 11 -4.51 -23.11 6.47
C SER A 11 -4.17 -22.51 7.83
N GLN A 12 -3.40 -23.25 8.63
CA GLN A 12 -2.89 -22.76 9.88
C GLN A 12 -1.62 -21.89 9.69
N THR A 13 -0.90 -22.12 8.60
CA THR A 13 0.30 -21.36 8.24
C THR A 13 0.01 -20.50 7.01
N PRO A 14 0.13 -19.17 7.12
CA PRO A 14 -0.12 -18.30 5.98
C PRO A 14 0.84 -18.56 4.82
N ALA A 15 0.32 -18.62 3.60
CA ALA A 15 1.13 -18.65 2.38
C ALA A 15 1.94 -17.36 2.18
N GLY A 16 1.45 -16.26 2.74
CA GLY A 16 2.10 -14.96 2.75
C GLY A 16 1.27 -13.96 3.55
N LEU A 17 1.81 -12.77 3.70
CA LEU A 17 1.18 -11.66 4.42
C LEU A 17 0.88 -10.52 3.44
N VAL A 18 -0.33 -9.97 3.48
CA VAL A 18 -0.73 -8.80 2.72
C VAL A 18 -1.11 -7.68 3.69
N VAL A 19 -0.33 -6.61 3.71
CA VAL A 19 -0.60 -5.41 4.51
C VAL A 19 -1.18 -4.36 3.58
N THR A 20 -2.40 -3.87 3.86
CA THR A 20 -3.07 -2.90 2.97
C THR A 20 -3.42 -1.60 3.70
N LEU A 21 -2.92 -0.50 3.17
CA LEU A 21 -3.03 0.84 3.73
C LEU A 21 -4.22 1.59 3.11
N HIS A 22 -5.05 2.18 3.96
CA HIS A 22 -6.19 2.99 3.54
C HIS A 22 -5.79 4.39 3.03
N GLY A 23 -6.69 5.03 2.28
CA GLY A 23 -6.55 6.42 1.83
C GLY A 23 -6.89 7.45 2.92
N TRP A 24 -6.71 8.72 2.58
CA TRP A 24 -7.02 9.86 3.45
C TRP A 24 -8.52 9.92 3.77
N GLY A 25 -8.86 9.93 5.05
CA GLY A 25 -10.24 9.97 5.54
C GLY A 25 -10.94 8.61 5.66
N ALA A 26 -10.34 7.54 5.13
CA ALA A 26 -10.76 6.17 5.35
C ALA A 26 -10.12 5.58 6.62
N ASN A 27 -10.35 4.30 6.88
CA ASN A 27 -9.79 3.56 8.01
C ASN A 27 -9.53 2.08 7.64
N ALA A 28 -9.03 1.31 8.59
CA ALA A 28 -8.71 -0.11 8.41
C ALA A 28 -9.93 -0.95 7.99
N GLU A 29 -11.12 -0.66 8.53
CA GLU A 29 -12.34 -1.42 8.26
C GLU A 29 -12.85 -1.16 6.83
N ASP A 30 -12.72 0.08 6.35
CA ASP A 30 -13.10 0.43 4.97
C ASP A 30 -12.32 -0.41 3.95
N VAL A 31 -11.00 -0.54 4.13
CA VAL A 31 -10.18 -1.34 3.23
C VAL A 31 -10.35 -2.83 3.47
N ALA A 32 -10.56 -3.26 4.71
CA ALA A 32 -10.84 -4.66 5.05
C ALA A 32 -12.14 -5.17 4.41
N SER A 33 -13.11 -4.29 4.11
CA SER A 33 -14.33 -4.64 3.39
C SER A 33 -14.07 -5.18 1.97
N LEU A 34 -12.89 -4.90 1.41
CA LEU A 34 -12.47 -5.39 0.10
C LEU A 34 -11.93 -6.84 0.14
N LEU A 35 -11.67 -7.39 1.33
CA LEU A 35 -11.07 -8.71 1.50
C LEU A 35 -11.77 -9.84 0.69
N PRO A 36 -13.12 -9.94 0.64
CA PRO A 36 -13.79 -10.98 -0.14
C PRO A 36 -13.45 -10.97 -1.64
N TYR A 37 -13.10 -9.81 -2.17
CA TYR A 37 -12.80 -9.65 -3.60
C TYR A 37 -11.37 -10.04 -3.97
N PHE A 38 -10.44 -10.09 -3.01
CA PHE A 38 -9.09 -10.60 -3.25
C PHE A 38 -9.08 -12.10 -3.51
N ASN A 39 -9.98 -12.86 -2.87
CA ASN A 39 -10.07 -14.32 -3.01
C ASN A 39 -8.71 -15.04 -2.85
N LEU A 40 -8.04 -14.75 -1.74
CA LEU A 40 -6.75 -15.30 -1.34
C LEU A 40 -6.89 -16.00 0.03
N PRO A 41 -7.57 -17.17 0.09
CA PRO A 41 -7.94 -17.79 1.37
C PRO A 41 -6.76 -18.36 2.16
N ASP A 42 -5.60 -18.54 1.55
CA ASP A 42 -4.41 -19.06 2.21
C ASP A 42 -3.45 -17.97 2.73
N TYR A 43 -3.83 -16.69 2.55
CA TYR A 43 -3.02 -15.55 2.95
C TYR A 43 -3.58 -14.90 4.23
N GLN A 44 -2.67 -14.37 5.04
CA GLN A 44 -3.06 -13.50 6.13
C GLN A 44 -3.15 -12.05 5.65
N PHE A 45 -4.18 -11.34 6.09
CA PHE A 45 -4.34 -9.91 5.79
C PHE A 45 -4.23 -9.07 7.05
N VAL A 46 -3.60 -7.91 6.93
CA VAL A 46 -3.45 -6.91 7.98
C VAL A 46 -3.77 -5.53 7.44
N PHE A 47 -4.67 -4.83 8.11
CA PHE A 47 -5.14 -3.51 7.75
C PHE A 47 -4.85 -2.54 8.91
N PRO A 48 -3.75 -1.78 8.88
CA PRO A 48 -3.45 -0.83 9.93
C PRO A 48 -4.24 0.47 9.77
N ASN A 49 -4.59 1.07 10.91
CA ASN A 49 -5.09 2.43 10.97
C ASN A 49 -3.93 3.42 10.98
N ALA A 50 -4.03 4.45 10.16
CA ALA A 50 -3.13 5.59 10.20
C ALA A 50 -3.16 6.28 11.57
N PRO A 51 -2.05 6.92 12.01
CA PRO A 51 -1.91 7.42 13.37
C PRO A 51 -2.80 8.62 13.69
N TYR A 52 -3.11 9.47 12.69
CA TYR A 52 -3.84 10.72 12.95
C TYR A 52 -5.33 10.60 12.70
N PRO A 53 -6.17 11.33 13.46
CA PRO A 53 -7.59 11.46 13.15
C PRO A 53 -7.78 12.28 11.87
N TYR A 54 -8.80 11.92 11.10
CA TYR A 54 -9.23 12.73 9.97
C TYR A 54 -10.13 13.88 10.45
N PRO A 55 -9.86 15.14 10.05
CA PRO A 55 -10.53 16.29 10.64
C PRO A 55 -12.01 16.44 10.28
N TYR A 56 -12.48 15.73 9.25
CA TYR A 56 -13.84 15.91 8.73
C TYR A 56 -14.78 14.73 9.02
N ALA A 57 -14.30 13.63 9.62
CA ALA A 57 -15.14 12.50 10.01
C ALA A 57 -14.55 11.76 11.23
N PRO A 58 -15.41 11.41 12.24
CA PRO A 58 -14.95 10.87 13.52
C PRO A 58 -14.19 9.54 13.44
N LEU A 59 -14.54 8.69 12.46
CA LEU A 59 -13.92 7.37 12.27
C LEU A 59 -12.80 7.42 11.24
N GLY A 60 -12.69 8.49 10.47
CA GLY A 60 -11.66 8.66 9.45
C GLY A 60 -10.27 8.81 10.06
N ARG A 61 -9.28 8.34 9.33
CA ARG A 61 -7.86 8.38 9.72
C ARG A 61 -7.03 8.99 8.59
N SER A 62 -5.84 9.47 8.92
CA SER A 62 -4.89 10.03 7.96
C SER A 62 -3.46 9.68 8.32
N TRP A 63 -2.64 9.41 7.30
CA TRP A 63 -1.21 9.17 7.49
C TRP A 63 -0.46 10.48 7.75
N TYR A 64 -0.91 11.55 7.15
CA TYR A 64 -0.40 12.92 7.31
C TYR A 64 -1.45 13.91 6.81
N ASP A 65 -1.27 15.18 7.11
CA ASP A 65 -2.21 16.22 6.70
C ASP A 65 -2.05 16.57 5.21
N LEU A 66 -3.17 16.71 4.51
CA LEU A 66 -3.23 17.17 3.11
C LEU A 66 -3.86 18.55 2.95
N ARG A 67 -4.22 19.21 4.05
CA ARG A 67 -4.69 20.59 4.02
C ARG A 67 -3.54 21.52 3.67
N GLN A 68 -3.84 22.53 2.85
CA GLN A 68 -2.82 23.41 2.29
C GLN A 68 -1.94 24.08 3.35
N GLU A 69 -2.53 24.47 4.48
CA GLU A 69 -1.85 25.12 5.60
C GLU A 69 -0.89 24.19 6.36
N ASN A 70 -1.10 22.89 6.33
CA ASN A 70 -0.35 21.88 7.08
C ASN A 70 0.16 20.75 6.19
N MET A 71 0.35 21.02 4.90
CA MET A 71 0.72 20.00 3.91
C MET A 71 1.91 19.15 4.36
N TYR A 72 1.67 17.82 4.45
CA TYR A 72 2.63 16.80 4.92
C TYR A 72 3.00 16.83 6.40
N GLU A 73 2.28 17.61 7.24
CA GLU A 73 2.46 17.51 8.69
C GLU A 73 2.19 16.07 9.15
N GLY A 74 3.11 15.51 9.94
CA GLY A 74 3.02 14.12 10.44
C GLY A 74 3.61 13.05 9.52
N LEU A 75 4.00 13.37 8.27
CA LEU A 75 4.53 12.38 7.32
C LEU A 75 5.77 11.65 7.84
N ALA A 76 6.74 12.37 8.38
CA ALA A 76 7.97 11.76 8.91
C ALA A 76 7.67 10.78 10.05
N GLN A 77 6.79 11.15 10.97
CA GLN A 77 6.39 10.26 12.07
C GLN A 77 5.61 9.04 11.56
N SER A 78 4.71 9.21 10.59
CA SER A 78 3.98 8.09 10.00
C SER A 78 4.88 7.10 9.28
N ARG A 79 5.94 7.58 8.61
CA ARG A 79 6.95 6.73 7.98
C ARG A 79 7.62 5.80 9.01
N GLU A 80 8.09 6.35 10.13
CA GLU A 80 8.74 5.54 11.17
C GLU A 80 7.75 4.60 11.86
N LEU A 81 6.56 5.07 12.22
CA LEU A 81 5.54 4.22 12.84
C LEU A 81 5.10 3.06 11.93
N LEU A 82 4.92 3.31 10.64
CA LEU A 82 4.55 2.27 9.69
C LEU A 82 5.69 1.28 9.45
N LYS A 83 6.92 1.77 9.32
CA LYS A 83 8.12 0.94 9.18
C LYS A 83 8.28 0.00 10.38
N ASP A 84 8.25 0.55 11.60
CA ASP A 84 8.37 -0.25 12.83
C ASP A 84 7.23 -1.28 12.94
N PHE A 85 6.02 -0.88 12.55
CA PHE A 85 4.87 -1.78 12.51
C PHE A 85 5.09 -2.93 11.53
N VAL A 86 5.47 -2.66 10.28
CA VAL A 86 5.71 -3.71 9.26
C VAL A 86 6.83 -4.65 9.71
N LEU A 87 7.92 -4.13 10.27
CA LEU A 87 9.02 -4.94 10.83
C LEU A 87 8.55 -5.84 11.97
N SER A 88 7.62 -5.39 12.81
CA SER A 88 7.10 -6.17 13.93
C SER A 88 6.20 -7.34 13.51
N LEU A 89 5.66 -7.31 12.28
CA LEU A 89 4.75 -8.34 11.79
C LEU A 89 5.43 -9.69 11.60
N GLU A 90 6.71 -9.74 11.25
CA GLU A 90 7.45 -10.99 11.13
C GLU A 90 7.43 -11.78 12.45
N SER A 91 7.69 -11.13 13.56
CA SER A 91 7.68 -11.79 14.89
C SER A 91 6.28 -12.15 15.37
N SER A 92 5.27 -11.38 14.99
CA SER A 92 3.89 -11.58 15.44
C SER A 92 3.08 -12.56 14.62
N THR A 93 3.40 -12.71 13.32
CA THR A 93 2.68 -13.59 12.38
C THR A 93 3.46 -14.85 12.00
N GLY A 94 4.79 -14.85 12.20
CA GLY A 94 5.68 -15.90 11.72
C GLY A 94 5.94 -15.84 10.20
N VAL A 95 5.42 -14.82 9.49
CA VAL A 95 5.63 -14.64 8.05
C VAL A 95 6.80 -13.68 7.84
N PRO A 96 7.88 -14.09 7.14
CA PRO A 96 9.03 -13.23 6.92
C PRO A 96 8.70 -12.07 5.96
N LEU A 97 9.46 -10.97 6.05
CA LEU A 97 9.30 -9.82 5.17
C LEU A 97 9.40 -10.18 3.69
N SER A 98 10.26 -11.15 3.35
CA SER A 98 10.40 -11.68 1.99
C SER A 98 9.15 -12.43 1.46
N ARG A 99 8.16 -12.66 2.31
CA ARG A 99 6.84 -13.20 1.96
C ARG A 99 5.70 -12.23 2.33
N THR A 100 6.02 -10.94 2.46
CA THR A 100 5.08 -9.87 2.79
C THR A 100 4.92 -8.92 1.62
N ILE A 101 3.68 -8.63 1.27
CA ILE A 101 3.29 -7.58 0.31
C ILE A 101 2.81 -6.37 1.09
N LEU A 102 3.32 -5.19 0.77
CA LEU A 102 2.75 -3.93 1.23
C LEU A 102 1.94 -3.31 0.10
N SER A 103 0.69 -3.01 0.35
CA SER A 103 -0.21 -2.41 -0.61
C SER A 103 -0.90 -1.18 -0.03
N GLY A 104 -1.42 -0.31 -0.88
CA GLY A 104 -2.15 0.85 -0.41
C GLY A 104 -2.87 1.61 -1.52
N PHE A 105 -3.89 2.35 -1.10
CA PHE A 105 -4.71 3.19 -1.96
C PHE A 105 -4.48 4.67 -1.64
N SER A 106 -4.36 5.50 -2.67
CA SER A 106 -4.27 6.96 -2.54
C SER A 106 -3.13 7.38 -1.60
N GLN A 107 -3.41 8.05 -0.49
CA GLN A 107 -2.43 8.38 0.55
C GLN A 107 -1.72 7.13 1.09
N GLY A 108 -2.43 6.01 1.26
CA GLY A 108 -1.83 4.73 1.61
C GLY A 108 -0.90 4.19 0.53
N GLY A 109 -1.21 4.44 -0.75
CA GLY A 109 -0.33 4.12 -1.87
C GLY A 109 0.99 4.92 -1.84
N ALA A 110 0.92 6.21 -1.48
CA ALA A 110 2.11 7.02 -1.28
C ALA A 110 2.97 6.51 -0.11
N MET A 111 2.33 6.13 1.01
CA MET A 111 3.03 5.51 2.15
C MET A 111 3.63 4.13 1.80
N THR A 112 3.00 3.39 0.89
CA THR A 112 3.54 2.12 0.38
C THR A 112 4.89 2.34 -0.32
N PHE A 113 5.02 3.37 -1.15
CA PHE A 113 6.31 3.75 -1.72
C PHE A 113 7.31 4.17 -0.65
N ASP A 114 6.91 5.07 0.25
CA ASP A 114 7.81 5.67 1.24
C ASP A 114 8.48 4.66 2.16
N VAL A 115 7.72 3.67 2.59
CA VAL A 115 8.18 2.67 3.57
C VAL A 115 8.59 1.39 2.87
N GLY A 116 7.79 0.91 1.93
CA GLY A 116 8.03 -0.37 1.26
C GLY A 116 9.29 -0.39 0.41
N SER A 117 9.66 0.74 -0.22
CA SER A 117 10.90 0.84 -1.00
C SER A 117 12.19 0.64 -0.20
N LYS A 118 12.10 0.66 1.13
CA LYS A 118 13.25 0.55 2.06
C LYS A 118 13.28 -0.78 2.82
N LEU A 119 12.33 -1.67 2.54
CA LEU A 119 12.19 -2.95 3.23
C LEU A 119 12.32 -4.12 2.25
N PRO A 120 12.88 -5.26 2.67
CA PRO A 120 13.06 -6.44 1.82
C PRO A 120 11.76 -7.23 1.66
N LEU A 121 10.72 -6.57 1.14
CA LEU A 121 9.39 -7.14 0.92
C LEU A 121 9.34 -7.98 -0.36
N ALA A 122 8.35 -8.86 -0.47
CA ALA A 122 8.08 -9.63 -1.69
C ALA A 122 7.61 -8.74 -2.85
N GLY A 123 6.89 -7.66 -2.55
CA GLY A 123 6.40 -6.73 -3.55
C GLY A 123 5.62 -5.56 -2.97
N LEU A 124 5.40 -4.56 -3.82
CA LEU A 124 4.58 -3.39 -3.52
C LEU A 124 3.39 -3.32 -4.47
N VAL A 125 2.21 -2.99 -3.96
CA VAL A 125 1.01 -2.74 -4.77
C VAL A 125 0.50 -1.33 -4.48
N VAL A 126 0.56 -0.46 -5.45
CA VAL A 126 0.18 0.95 -5.34
C VAL A 126 -1.03 1.23 -6.21
N MET A 127 -2.15 1.54 -5.59
CA MET A 127 -3.41 1.86 -6.26
C MET A 127 -3.69 3.36 -6.12
N SER A 128 -3.77 4.10 -7.22
CA SER A 128 -4.01 5.56 -7.27
C SER A 128 -3.09 6.35 -6.33
N GLY A 129 -1.85 5.88 -6.16
CA GLY A 129 -0.84 6.51 -5.29
C GLY A 129 0.07 7.47 -6.04
N TYR A 130 0.99 8.07 -5.31
CA TYR A 130 1.98 9.03 -5.83
C TYR A 130 3.28 8.94 -5.04
N LEU A 131 4.36 9.50 -5.61
CA LEU A 131 5.66 9.60 -4.93
C LEU A 131 5.77 10.93 -4.20
N HIS A 132 6.15 10.89 -2.93
CA HIS A 132 6.68 12.07 -2.26
C HIS A 132 8.07 12.41 -2.82
N PRO A 133 8.51 13.68 -2.76
CA PRO A 133 9.78 14.11 -3.35
C PRO A 133 11.00 13.31 -2.89
N GLU A 134 10.98 12.78 -1.66
CA GLU A 134 12.10 12.06 -1.04
C GLU A 134 11.79 10.58 -0.78
N ALA A 135 10.70 10.05 -1.35
CA ALA A 135 10.26 8.67 -1.10
C ALA A 135 11.32 7.66 -1.57
N ILE A 136 11.87 7.90 -2.75
CA ILE A 136 12.83 7.04 -3.42
C ILE A 136 14.10 7.83 -3.72
N SER A 137 15.24 7.31 -3.26
CA SER A 137 16.57 7.84 -3.54
C SER A 137 17.34 6.88 -4.46
N PRO A 138 18.26 7.39 -5.31
CA PRO A 138 19.17 6.55 -6.10
C PRO A 138 20.00 5.56 -5.26
N ASP A 139 20.15 5.82 -3.97
CA ASP A 139 20.87 4.93 -3.04
C ASP A 139 20.03 3.73 -2.59
N HIS A 140 18.73 3.68 -2.92
CA HIS A 140 17.86 2.54 -2.62
C HIS A 140 18.13 1.41 -3.62
N THR A 141 18.98 0.46 -3.26
CA THR A 141 19.45 -0.62 -4.14
C THR A 141 18.53 -1.85 -4.20
N ASN A 142 17.56 -1.98 -3.28
CA ASN A 142 16.75 -3.18 -3.12
C ASN A 142 15.25 -2.87 -3.03
N ILE A 143 14.74 -2.02 -3.92
CA ILE A 143 13.30 -1.75 -3.99
C ILE A 143 12.59 -3.02 -4.47
N PRO A 144 11.53 -3.49 -3.78
CA PRO A 144 10.79 -4.67 -4.20
C PRO A 144 10.12 -4.51 -5.58
N PRO A 145 9.86 -5.62 -6.31
CA PRO A 145 9.00 -5.59 -7.49
C PRO A 145 7.71 -4.82 -7.19
N THR A 146 7.31 -3.95 -8.11
CA THR A 146 6.24 -2.99 -7.84
C THR A 146 5.12 -3.08 -8.88
N LEU A 147 3.87 -3.16 -8.42
CA LEU A 147 2.67 -3.00 -9.23
C LEU A 147 2.08 -1.61 -8.99
N ILE A 148 1.82 -0.88 -10.06
CA ILE A 148 1.17 0.44 -10.02
C ILE A 148 -0.12 0.36 -10.84
N LEU A 149 -1.26 0.67 -10.21
CA LEU A 149 -2.60 0.69 -10.81
C LEU A 149 -3.19 2.08 -10.67
N HIS A 150 -3.76 2.63 -11.76
CA HIS A 150 -4.30 3.99 -11.72
C HIS A 150 -5.51 4.17 -12.65
N GLY A 151 -6.46 5.00 -12.23
CA GLY A 151 -7.60 5.40 -13.04
C GLY A 151 -7.23 6.53 -14.02
N THR A 152 -7.58 6.39 -15.30
CA THR A 152 -7.31 7.44 -16.33
C THR A 152 -8.15 8.69 -16.14
N LYS A 153 -9.24 8.59 -15.38
CA LYS A 153 -10.16 9.68 -15.04
C LYS A 153 -10.06 10.11 -13.57
N ASP A 154 -8.92 9.81 -12.92
CA ASP A 154 -8.69 10.18 -11.53
C ASP A 154 -8.46 11.70 -11.41
N GLU A 155 -9.45 12.39 -10.82
CA GLU A 155 -9.43 13.84 -10.61
C GLU A 155 -8.82 14.24 -9.25
N VAL A 156 -8.52 13.27 -8.38
CA VAL A 156 -7.93 13.49 -7.04
C VAL A 156 -6.41 13.37 -7.12
N VAL A 157 -5.93 12.26 -7.65
CA VAL A 157 -4.50 12.03 -7.94
C VAL A 157 -4.34 11.94 -9.45
N PRO A 158 -3.80 12.97 -10.11
CA PRO A 158 -3.68 12.99 -11.57
C PRO A 158 -2.86 11.81 -12.09
N LEU A 159 -3.26 11.25 -13.24
CA LEU A 159 -2.57 10.12 -13.90
C LEU A 159 -1.06 10.34 -14.04
N GLN A 160 -0.63 11.58 -14.25
CA GLN A 160 0.78 11.95 -14.35
C GLN A 160 1.59 11.61 -13.10
N ALA A 161 0.95 11.52 -11.93
CA ALA A 161 1.62 11.08 -10.69
C ALA A 161 2.01 9.61 -10.77
N ALA A 162 1.13 8.75 -11.31
CA ALA A 162 1.42 7.33 -11.53
C ALA A 162 2.49 7.12 -12.62
N VAL A 163 2.41 7.87 -13.73
CA VAL A 163 3.42 7.84 -14.80
C VAL A 163 4.79 8.25 -14.26
N LYS A 164 4.84 9.33 -13.46
CA LYS A 164 6.08 9.77 -12.80
C LYS A 164 6.62 8.70 -11.84
N ALA A 165 5.75 8.10 -11.02
CA ALA A 165 6.13 7.04 -10.10
C ALA A 165 6.74 5.84 -10.85
N ARG A 166 6.06 5.35 -11.90
CA ARG A 166 6.54 4.30 -12.79
C ARG A 166 7.93 4.63 -13.33
N THR A 167 8.07 5.76 -14.02
CA THR A 167 9.33 6.15 -14.66
C THR A 167 10.47 6.26 -13.65
N THR A 168 10.19 6.80 -12.45
CA THR A 168 11.19 6.91 -11.39
C THR A 168 11.65 5.54 -10.92
N VAL A 169 10.72 4.63 -10.63
CA VAL A 169 11.05 3.29 -10.12
C VAL A 169 11.75 2.44 -11.20
N GLU A 170 11.28 2.49 -12.45
CA GLU A 170 11.91 1.81 -13.60
C GLU A 170 13.36 2.30 -13.84
N SER A 171 13.62 3.60 -13.65
CA SER A 171 14.97 4.17 -13.84
C SER A 171 16.02 3.63 -12.85
N LEU A 172 15.56 3.03 -11.75
CA LEU A 172 16.41 2.36 -10.74
C LEU A 172 16.56 0.86 -11.01
N GLY A 173 16.10 0.36 -12.15
CA GLY A 173 16.20 -1.05 -12.53
C GLY A 173 15.21 -1.97 -11.82
N VAL A 174 14.19 -1.42 -11.17
CA VAL A 174 13.16 -2.21 -10.46
C VAL A 174 12.16 -2.76 -11.46
N PRO A 175 11.77 -4.06 -11.35
CA PRO A 175 10.66 -4.61 -12.13
C PRO A 175 9.34 -3.91 -11.77
N VAL A 176 8.74 -3.18 -12.73
CA VAL A 176 7.46 -2.50 -12.54
C VAL A 176 6.42 -3.12 -13.48
N GLN A 177 5.28 -3.52 -12.90
CA GLN A 177 4.05 -3.75 -13.63
C GLN A 177 3.19 -2.49 -13.52
N TYR A 178 2.67 -1.99 -14.63
CA TYR A 178 1.88 -0.77 -14.69
C TYR A 178 0.62 -1.00 -15.49
N GLN A 179 -0.53 -0.63 -14.94
CA GLN A 179 -1.80 -0.74 -15.66
C GLN A 179 -2.71 0.45 -15.35
N GLU A 180 -3.30 0.99 -16.40
CA GLU A 180 -4.33 2.04 -16.35
C GLU A 180 -5.72 1.43 -16.53
N PHE A 181 -6.73 2.07 -15.92
CA PHE A 181 -8.13 1.64 -15.99
C PHE A 181 -9.01 2.84 -16.35
N GLU A 182 -10.09 2.59 -17.04
CA GLU A 182 -11.10 3.62 -17.30
C GLU A 182 -11.97 3.85 -16.04
N ALA A 183 -11.36 4.46 -15.03
CA ALA A 183 -11.92 4.68 -13.70
C ALA A 183 -11.50 6.04 -13.13
N GLY A 184 -12.24 6.54 -12.14
CA GLY A 184 -11.88 7.69 -11.33
C GLY A 184 -10.93 7.34 -10.18
N HIS A 185 -11.04 8.10 -9.06
CA HIS A 185 -10.29 7.86 -7.83
C HIS A 185 -10.97 6.77 -6.98
N GLU A 186 -10.87 5.53 -7.40
CA GLU A 186 -11.55 4.40 -6.77
C GLU A 186 -10.75 3.10 -6.92
N ILE A 187 -11.10 2.09 -6.11
CA ILE A 187 -10.64 0.71 -6.29
C ILE A 187 -11.80 -0.06 -6.92
N ASN A 188 -11.61 -0.60 -8.12
CA ASN A 188 -12.59 -1.44 -8.79
C ASN A 188 -12.17 -2.93 -8.81
N LEU A 189 -13.08 -3.80 -9.23
CA LEU A 189 -12.83 -5.25 -9.26
C LEU A 189 -11.70 -5.66 -10.21
N GLU A 190 -11.51 -4.93 -11.30
CA GLU A 190 -10.43 -5.23 -12.25
C GLU A 190 -9.07 -4.94 -11.62
N MET A 191 -8.93 -3.82 -10.91
CA MET A 191 -7.72 -3.50 -10.15
C MET A 191 -7.41 -4.57 -9.09
N LEU A 192 -8.43 -5.04 -8.36
CA LEU A 192 -8.26 -6.08 -7.35
C LEU A 192 -7.83 -7.42 -7.97
N ASN A 193 -8.36 -7.79 -9.13
CA ASN A 193 -7.94 -8.98 -9.85
C ASN A 193 -6.47 -8.91 -10.31
N VAL A 194 -6.03 -7.75 -10.82
CA VAL A 194 -4.63 -7.54 -11.20
C VAL A 194 -3.72 -7.59 -9.98
N ALA A 195 -4.11 -6.91 -8.89
CA ALA A 195 -3.39 -6.93 -7.62
C ALA A 195 -3.26 -8.36 -7.07
N ARG A 196 -4.35 -9.14 -7.08
CA ARG A 196 -4.34 -10.54 -6.67
C ARG A 196 -3.33 -11.38 -7.47
N ASN A 197 -3.34 -11.25 -8.79
CA ASN A 197 -2.42 -12.02 -9.65
C ASN A 197 -0.96 -11.66 -9.36
N PHE A 198 -0.67 -10.37 -9.16
CA PHE A 198 0.66 -9.92 -8.77
C PHE A 198 1.08 -10.50 -7.41
N ILE A 199 0.20 -10.45 -6.39
CA ILE A 199 0.46 -11.00 -5.06
C ILE A 199 0.78 -12.48 -5.12
N VAL A 200 0.00 -13.27 -5.84
CA VAL A 200 0.23 -14.70 -6.00
C VAL A 200 1.60 -14.95 -6.66
N ASN A 201 1.91 -14.26 -7.75
CA ASN A 201 3.17 -14.45 -8.48
C ASN A 201 4.40 -14.01 -7.69
N ALA A 202 4.29 -12.99 -6.84
CA ALA A 202 5.39 -12.50 -6.01
C ALA A 202 5.70 -13.41 -4.81
N LEU A 203 4.78 -14.31 -4.43
CA LEU A 203 4.86 -15.14 -3.23
C LEU A 203 5.00 -16.66 -3.51
N VAL A 204 5.15 -17.01 -4.78
CA VAL A 204 5.43 -18.42 -5.22
C VAL A 204 6.92 -18.83 -5.07
#